data_776eede26dfec98c2b31f16d9008a7dd
#
_entry.id   776eede26dfec98c2b31f16d9008a7dd
#
_cell.length_a   1.000
_cell.length_b   1.000
_cell.length_c   1.000
_cell.angle_alpha   90.00
_cell.angle_beta   90.00
_cell.angle_gamma   90.00
#
_symmetry.space_group_name_H-M   'P 1'
#
loop_
_entity.id
_entity.type
_entity.pdbx_description
1 polymer ?
#
loop_
_entity_poly.entity_id
_entity_poly.type
_entity_poly.pdbx_seq_one_letter_code
_entity_poly.pdbx_strand_id
1 'polypeptide(L)'
;MERLVLSILVDNTAGVLSRVAGLFSRRGYNIDSLTVGETNDPTVSRMTVSARGDPATPAQIKKQLRKLEDVIEIFPLDDDHSVYRELVLIKVEADHSQRPDIVSIVNIFRAQIVDVAPNSLVVEVTGDQNKINGIIPKM
;
A
#
# COMPACT_ATOMS: atom_id res chain seq x y z
N MET A 1 3.17 17.25 8.64
CA MET A 1 3.97 16.02 8.55
C MET A 1 4.14 15.63 7.10
N GLU A 2 5.36 15.35 6.70
CA GLU A 2 5.63 14.92 5.34
C GLU A 2 5.42 13.43 5.18
N ARG A 3 4.94 13.07 4.00
CA ARG A 3 4.84 11.69 3.58
C ARG A 3 6.17 11.23 3.00
N LEU A 4 6.64 10.08 3.43
CA LEU A 4 7.85 9.45 2.91
C LEU A 4 7.45 8.09 2.33
N VAL A 5 7.80 7.86 1.07
CA VAL A 5 7.61 6.55 0.44
C VAL A 5 8.97 5.99 0.04
N LEU A 6 9.27 4.81 0.55
CA LEU A 6 10.52 4.12 0.29
C LEU A 6 10.27 2.74 -0.30
N SER A 7 11.05 2.40 -1.31
CA SER A 7 11.18 1.03 -1.78
C SER A 7 12.50 0.48 -1.25
N ILE A 8 12.43 -0.58 -0.47
CA ILE A 8 13.59 -1.16 0.22
C ILE A 8 13.79 -2.59 -0.24
N LEU A 9 14.95 -2.88 -0.82
CA LEU A 9 15.35 -4.24 -1.12
C LEU A 9 16.03 -4.83 0.11
N VAL A 10 15.56 -5.98 0.55
CA VAL A 10 16.06 -6.66 1.75
C VAL A 10 16.29 -8.14 1.48
N ASP A 11 17.13 -8.76 2.31
CA ASP A 11 17.24 -10.22 2.30
C ASP A 11 15.90 -10.84 2.69
N ASN A 12 15.48 -11.87 1.97
CA ASN A 12 14.23 -12.58 2.26
C ASN A 12 14.48 -13.60 3.39
N THR A 13 14.64 -13.09 4.60
CA THR A 13 14.90 -13.90 5.80
C THR A 13 13.92 -13.54 6.91
N ALA A 14 13.76 -14.45 7.87
CA ALA A 14 12.88 -14.24 9.01
C ALA A 14 13.34 -13.05 9.86
N GLY A 15 12.40 -12.25 10.33
CA GLY A 15 12.67 -11.14 11.24
C GLY A 15 13.04 -9.81 10.58
N VAL A 16 13.30 -9.78 9.27
CA VAL A 16 13.66 -8.54 8.57
C VAL A 16 12.55 -7.50 8.69
N LEU A 17 11.31 -7.92 8.48
CA LEU A 17 10.15 -7.03 8.58
C LEU A 17 10.08 -6.36 9.95
N SER A 18 10.26 -7.12 11.03
CA SER A 18 10.22 -6.59 12.39
C SER A 18 11.34 -5.58 12.63
N ARG A 19 12.53 -5.84 12.13
CA ARG A 19 13.66 -4.92 12.29
C ARG A 19 13.45 -3.61 11.55
N VAL A 20 12.97 -3.68 10.32
CA VAL A 20 12.68 -2.48 9.52
C VAL A 20 11.52 -1.69 10.12
N ALA A 21 10.41 -2.35 10.42
CA ALA A 21 9.24 -1.67 11.00
C ALA A 21 9.55 -1.05 12.37
N GLY A 22 10.31 -1.76 13.19
CA GLY A 22 10.74 -1.26 14.50
C GLY A 22 11.59 0.00 14.41
N LEU A 23 12.39 0.12 13.37
CA LEU A 23 13.20 1.31 13.15
C LEU A 23 12.34 2.55 12.89
N PHE A 24 11.30 2.42 12.06
CA PHE A 24 10.36 3.51 11.82
C PHE A 24 9.65 3.92 13.12
N SER A 25 9.18 2.95 13.90
CA SER A 25 8.50 3.23 15.17
C SER A 25 9.37 3.98 16.16
N ARG A 26 10.63 3.56 16.31
CA ARG A 26 11.57 4.19 17.24
C ARG A 26 11.93 5.63 16.86
N ARG A 27 11.80 5.97 15.57
CA ARG A 27 12.12 7.31 15.05
C ARG A 27 10.90 8.23 14.94
N GLY A 28 9.75 7.80 15.47
CA GLY A 28 8.56 8.61 15.48
C GLY A 28 7.82 8.68 14.14
N TYR A 29 8.12 7.78 13.21
CA TYR A 29 7.37 7.67 11.97
C TYR A 29 6.19 6.75 12.14
N ASN A 30 5.03 7.21 11.67
CA ASN A 30 3.86 6.36 11.57
C ASN A 30 3.83 5.71 10.19
N ILE A 31 3.77 4.38 10.14
CA ILE A 31 3.65 3.65 8.89
C ILE A 31 2.18 3.64 8.48
N ASP A 32 1.86 4.27 7.36
CA ASP A 32 0.50 4.30 6.82
C ASP A 32 0.20 3.05 6.00
N SER A 33 1.18 2.56 5.27
CA SER A 33 1.02 1.32 4.51
C SER A 33 2.35 0.61 4.35
N LEU A 34 2.28 -0.70 4.26
CA LEU A 34 3.45 -1.56 4.13
C LEU A 34 3.09 -2.73 3.23
N THR A 35 3.88 -2.92 2.19
CA THR A 35 3.75 -4.05 1.28
C THR A 35 5.07 -4.77 1.19
N VAL A 36 5.05 -6.09 1.31
CA VAL A 36 6.26 -6.93 1.24
C VAL A 36 6.00 -8.08 0.28
N GLY A 37 6.94 -8.33 -0.60
CA GLY A 37 6.84 -9.48 -1.51
C GLY A 37 8.20 -9.87 -2.06
N GLU A 38 8.31 -11.12 -2.48
CA GLU A 38 9.51 -11.59 -3.17
C GLU A 38 9.69 -10.85 -4.49
N THR A 39 10.94 -10.63 -4.86
CA THR A 39 11.30 -10.17 -6.19
C THR A 39 11.43 -11.37 -7.13
N ASN A 40 11.91 -11.14 -8.36
CA ASN A 40 12.27 -12.23 -9.26
C ASN A 40 13.43 -13.10 -8.73
N ASP A 41 14.16 -12.61 -7.73
CA ASP A 41 15.14 -13.38 -6.98
C ASP A 41 14.49 -13.80 -5.65
N PRO A 42 14.26 -15.11 -5.40
CA PRO A 42 13.59 -15.56 -4.18
C PRO A 42 14.35 -15.25 -2.88
N THR A 43 15.64 -14.94 -2.97
CA THR A 43 16.43 -14.56 -1.79
C THR A 43 16.29 -13.08 -1.42
N VAL A 44 15.61 -12.30 -2.25
CA VAL A 44 15.45 -10.85 -2.07
C VAL A 44 13.97 -10.49 -2.07
N SER A 45 13.57 -9.73 -1.09
CA SER A 45 12.21 -9.17 -0.99
C SER A 45 12.24 -7.66 -1.19
N ARG A 46 11.13 -7.13 -1.71
CA ARG A 46 10.90 -5.69 -1.80
C ARG A 46 9.87 -5.28 -0.77
N MET A 47 10.22 -4.30 0.04
CA MET A 47 9.30 -3.65 0.96
C MET A 47 8.99 -2.26 0.44
N THR A 48 7.72 -1.93 0.30
CA THR A 48 7.28 -0.58 -0.03
C THR A 48 6.59 0.00 1.19
N VAL A 49 7.18 1.04 1.75
CA VAL A 49 6.73 1.67 2.99
C VAL A 49 6.28 3.08 2.71
N SER A 50 5.04 3.39 3.09
CA SER A 50 4.53 4.76 3.12
C SER A 50 4.40 5.17 4.59
N ALA A 51 5.09 6.22 4.98
CA ALA A 51 5.14 6.67 6.36
C ALA A 51 5.05 8.19 6.43
N ARG A 52 4.64 8.71 7.59
CA ARG A 52 4.58 10.15 7.88
C ARG A 52 5.37 10.47 9.11
N GLY A 53 6.09 11.55 9.07
CA GLY A 53 6.90 12.00 10.17
C GLY A 53 7.44 13.41 9.99
N ASP A 54 8.30 13.80 10.89
CA ASP A 54 8.95 15.12 10.86
C ASP A 54 9.80 15.25 9.58
N PRO A 55 9.70 16.36 8.84
CA PRO A 55 10.50 16.60 7.64
C PRO A 55 12.02 16.50 7.86
N ALA A 56 12.48 16.72 9.07
CA ALA A 56 13.91 16.65 9.38
C ALA A 56 14.46 15.22 9.42
N THR A 57 13.61 14.18 9.47
CA THR A 57 14.04 12.82 9.72
C THR A 57 14.13 11.86 8.53
N PRO A 58 13.70 12.19 7.29
CA PRO A 58 13.86 11.24 6.17
C PRO A 58 15.29 10.79 5.92
N ALA A 59 16.24 11.71 5.99
CA ALA A 59 17.65 11.39 5.82
C ALA A 59 18.18 10.48 6.93
N GLN A 60 17.72 10.68 8.17
CA GLN A 60 18.08 9.85 9.30
C GLN A 60 17.54 8.43 9.16
N ILE A 61 16.29 8.29 8.72
CA ILE A 61 15.69 6.98 8.48
C ILE A 61 16.49 6.20 7.45
N LYS A 62 16.86 6.82 6.34
CA LYS A 62 17.69 6.18 5.31
C LYS A 62 19.04 5.74 5.85
N LYS A 63 19.68 6.58 6.64
CA LYS A 63 20.98 6.25 7.26
C LYS A 63 20.85 5.06 8.20
N GLN A 64 19.81 5.03 9.02
CA GLN A 64 19.59 3.94 9.97
C GLN A 64 19.25 2.64 9.24
N LEU A 65 18.44 2.69 8.19
CA LEU A 65 18.13 1.52 7.38
C LEU A 65 19.37 0.91 6.75
N ARG A 66 20.28 1.74 6.24
CA ARG A 66 21.53 1.28 5.64
C ARG A 66 22.45 0.55 6.61
N LYS A 67 22.28 0.77 7.90
CA LYS A 67 23.05 0.07 8.94
C LYS A 67 22.57 -1.35 9.20
N LEU A 68 21.36 -1.68 8.78
CA LEU A 68 20.85 -3.05 8.93
C LEU A 68 21.47 -3.94 7.86
N GLU A 69 22.07 -5.06 8.30
CA GLU A 69 22.70 -6.01 7.38
C GLU A 69 21.74 -6.56 6.33
N ASP A 70 20.47 -6.70 6.71
CA ASP A 70 19.45 -7.26 5.83
C ASP A 70 19.05 -6.32 4.70
N VAL A 71 19.38 -5.03 4.80
CA VAL A 71 19.00 -4.02 3.79
C VAL A 71 20.04 -3.99 2.69
N ILE A 72 19.59 -4.26 1.47
CA ILE A 72 20.45 -4.29 0.27
C ILE A 72 20.51 -2.91 -0.35
N GLU A 73 19.35 -2.30 -0.60
CA GLU A 73 19.27 -1.00 -1.25
C GLU A 73 17.97 -0.28 -0.88
N ILE A 74 18.01 1.05 -0.92
CA ILE A 74 16.88 1.91 -0.58
C ILE A 74 16.65 2.89 -1.73
N PHE A 75 15.39 2.93 -2.22
CA PHE A 75 14.98 3.84 -3.27
C PHE A 75 13.90 4.77 -2.72
N PRO A 76 14.19 6.07 -2.51
CA PRO A 76 13.12 7.03 -2.25
C PRO A 76 12.25 7.16 -3.49
N LEU A 77 10.93 7.17 -3.30
CA LEU A 77 9.97 7.34 -4.38
C LEU A 77 9.30 8.70 -4.23
N ASP A 78 9.43 9.55 -5.23
CA ASP A 78 8.74 10.84 -5.24
C ASP A 78 7.56 10.82 -6.22
N ASP A 79 6.60 11.73 -6.01
CA ASP A 79 5.36 11.76 -6.78
C ASP A 79 5.60 12.09 -8.27
N ASP A 80 6.64 12.85 -8.58
CA ASP A 80 6.90 13.31 -9.95
C ASP A 80 7.53 12.21 -10.83
N HIS A 81 8.22 11.25 -10.21
CA HIS A 81 8.98 10.21 -10.90
C HIS A 81 8.50 8.79 -10.57
N SER A 82 7.33 8.68 -9.93
CA SER A 82 6.81 7.39 -9.48
C SER A 82 5.33 7.26 -9.80
N VAL A 83 4.91 6.03 -10.01
CA VAL A 83 3.51 5.68 -10.22
C VAL A 83 3.04 4.86 -9.03
N TYR A 84 1.97 5.33 -8.38
CA TYR A 84 1.38 4.64 -7.24
C TYR A 84 0.04 4.04 -7.64
N ARG A 85 -0.16 2.78 -7.31
CA ARG A 85 -1.42 2.09 -7.50
C ARG A 85 -1.73 1.25 -6.28
N GLU A 86 -3.00 1.25 -5.89
CA GLU A 86 -3.51 0.40 -4.81
C GLU A 86 -4.60 -0.49 -5.37
N LEU A 87 -4.67 -1.71 -4.87
CA LEU A 87 -5.79 -2.61 -5.12
C LEU A 87 -6.61 -2.71 -3.84
N VAL A 88 -7.90 -2.45 -3.93
CA VAL A 88 -8.81 -2.49 -2.79
C VAL A 88 -9.96 -3.46 -3.10
N LEU A 89 -10.29 -4.30 -2.14
CA LEU A 89 -11.47 -5.15 -2.19
C LEU A 89 -12.52 -4.58 -1.25
N ILE A 90 -13.71 -4.31 -1.77
CA ILE A 90 -14.81 -3.74 -1.02
C ILE A 90 -15.96 -4.72 -1.02
N LYS A 91 -16.34 -5.22 0.16
CA LYS A 91 -17.54 -6.05 0.30
C LYS A 91 -18.73 -5.14 0.60
N VAL A 92 -19.72 -5.20 -0.26
CA VAL A 92 -20.91 -4.36 -0.18
C VAL A 92 -22.13 -5.21 0.07
N GLU A 93 -22.90 -4.88 1.10
CA GLU A 93 -24.21 -5.48 1.29
C GLU A 93 -25.15 -4.98 0.19
N ALA A 94 -25.76 -5.91 -0.54
CA ALA A 94 -26.62 -5.56 -1.65
C ALA A 94 -27.63 -6.67 -1.89
N ASP A 95 -28.91 -6.32 -1.80
CA ASP A 95 -29.97 -7.19 -2.29
C ASP A 95 -30.20 -6.98 -3.79
N HIS A 96 -31.11 -7.71 -4.38
CA HIS A 96 -31.38 -7.61 -5.81
C HIS A 96 -31.80 -6.20 -6.26
N SER A 97 -32.48 -5.44 -5.41
CA SER A 97 -32.94 -4.10 -5.75
C SER A 97 -31.80 -3.07 -5.78
N GLN A 98 -30.74 -3.31 -5.02
CA GLN A 98 -29.60 -2.41 -4.92
C GLN A 98 -28.52 -2.68 -5.96
N ARG A 99 -28.47 -3.89 -6.51
CA ARG A 99 -27.40 -4.33 -7.43
C ARG A 99 -27.26 -3.46 -8.68
N PRO A 100 -28.35 -3.03 -9.37
CA PRO A 100 -28.19 -2.20 -10.54
C PRO A 100 -27.44 -0.89 -10.28
N ASP A 101 -27.68 -0.27 -9.13
CA ASP A 101 -27.02 0.98 -8.75
C ASP A 101 -25.53 0.74 -8.50
N ILE A 102 -25.18 -0.36 -7.82
CA ILE A 102 -23.79 -0.73 -7.54
C ILE A 102 -23.06 -1.04 -8.84
N VAL A 103 -23.69 -1.80 -9.75
CA VAL A 103 -23.09 -2.11 -11.06
C VAL A 103 -22.81 -0.83 -11.85
N SER A 104 -23.69 0.15 -11.79
CA SER A 104 -23.47 1.44 -12.45
C SER A 104 -22.26 2.18 -11.88
N ILE A 105 -22.11 2.21 -10.56
CA ILE A 105 -20.95 2.82 -9.90
C ILE A 105 -19.66 2.09 -10.28
N VAL A 106 -19.68 0.75 -10.25
CA VAL A 106 -18.53 -0.08 -10.63
C VAL A 106 -18.07 0.24 -12.04
N ASN A 107 -19.01 0.37 -12.97
CA ASN A 107 -18.68 0.67 -14.38
C ASN A 107 -18.13 2.09 -14.54
N ILE A 108 -18.68 3.07 -13.84
CA ILE A 108 -18.21 4.47 -13.88
C ILE A 108 -16.76 4.56 -13.41
N PHE A 109 -16.41 3.88 -12.33
CA PHE A 109 -15.06 3.91 -11.77
C PHE A 109 -14.12 2.89 -12.40
N ARG A 110 -14.59 2.12 -13.39
CA ARG A 110 -13.80 1.05 -14.02
C ARG A 110 -13.27 0.03 -13.02
N ALA A 111 -14.11 -0.28 -12.04
CA ALA A 111 -13.86 -1.35 -11.08
C ALA A 111 -14.43 -2.66 -11.62
N GLN A 112 -14.28 -3.73 -10.86
CA GLN A 112 -14.76 -5.06 -11.26
C GLN A 112 -15.48 -5.74 -10.10
N ILE A 113 -16.55 -6.46 -10.42
CA ILE A 113 -17.19 -7.34 -9.45
C ILE A 113 -16.50 -8.68 -9.53
N VAL A 114 -15.89 -9.12 -8.42
CA VAL A 114 -15.08 -10.34 -8.37
C VAL A 114 -15.75 -11.47 -7.58
N ASP A 115 -16.80 -11.15 -6.81
CA ASP A 115 -17.58 -12.16 -6.11
C ASP A 115 -19.03 -11.72 -5.98
N VAL A 116 -19.94 -12.66 -6.08
CA VAL A 116 -21.38 -12.44 -5.97
C VAL A 116 -21.96 -13.47 -4.98
N ALA A 117 -22.58 -12.98 -3.93
CA ALA A 117 -23.31 -13.80 -2.96
C ALA A 117 -24.77 -13.36 -2.91
N PRO A 118 -25.67 -14.11 -2.24
CA PRO A 118 -27.11 -13.76 -2.24
C PRO A 118 -27.41 -12.34 -1.77
N ASN A 119 -26.65 -11.82 -0.78
CA ASN A 119 -26.89 -10.50 -0.19
C ASN A 119 -25.68 -9.59 -0.21
N SER A 120 -24.65 -9.93 -0.98
CA SER A 120 -23.43 -9.11 -1.04
C SER A 120 -22.72 -9.25 -2.37
N LEU A 121 -21.91 -8.24 -2.66
CA LEU A 121 -20.98 -8.23 -3.79
C LEU A 121 -19.60 -7.84 -3.27
N VAL A 122 -18.55 -8.38 -3.89
CA VAL A 122 -17.19 -7.90 -3.66
C VAL A 122 -16.72 -7.18 -4.90
N VAL A 123 -16.30 -5.94 -4.71
CA VAL A 123 -15.83 -5.07 -5.79
C VAL A 123 -14.33 -4.88 -5.65
N GLU A 124 -13.61 -5.13 -6.73
CA GLU A 124 -12.17 -4.85 -6.82
C GLU A 124 -11.98 -3.53 -7.55
N VAL A 125 -11.24 -2.62 -6.94
CA VAL A 125 -10.86 -1.36 -7.57
C VAL A 125 -9.35 -1.17 -7.47
N THR A 126 -8.76 -0.78 -8.59
CA THR A 126 -7.33 -0.45 -8.66
C THR A 126 -7.18 0.96 -9.17
N GLY A 127 -6.34 1.74 -8.52
CA GLY A 127 -6.08 3.10 -8.93
C GLY A 127 -5.24 3.85 -7.91
N ASP A 128 -5.18 5.17 -8.07
CA ASP A 128 -4.54 6.03 -7.10
C ASP A 128 -5.49 6.33 -5.92
N GLN A 129 -4.97 7.06 -4.95
CA GLN A 129 -5.74 7.38 -3.74
C GLN A 129 -6.98 8.21 -4.07
N ASN A 130 -6.93 9.08 -5.06
CA ASN A 130 -8.08 9.91 -5.46
C ASN A 130 -9.21 9.05 -6.01
N LYS A 131 -8.91 8.07 -6.84
CA LYS A 131 -9.90 7.14 -7.38
C LYS A 131 -10.56 6.34 -6.27
N ILE A 132 -9.76 5.80 -5.36
CA ILE A 132 -10.23 4.98 -4.25
C ILE A 132 -11.10 5.81 -3.31
N ASN A 133 -10.66 7.02 -2.96
CA ASN A 133 -11.43 7.94 -2.12
C ASN A 133 -12.73 8.38 -2.80
N GLY A 134 -12.78 8.39 -4.13
CA GLY A 134 -13.98 8.72 -4.87
C GLY A 134 -15.02 7.62 -4.87
N ILE A 135 -14.60 6.35 -4.99
CA ILE A 135 -15.54 5.22 -5.10
C ILE A 135 -16.11 4.79 -3.75
N ILE A 136 -15.31 4.78 -2.69
CA ILE A 136 -15.74 4.24 -1.39
C ILE A 136 -17.03 4.90 -0.87
N PRO A 137 -17.18 6.22 -0.86
CA PRO A 137 -18.41 6.85 -0.39
C PRO A 137 -19.65 6.55 -1.23
N LYS A 138 -19.47 6.09 -2.46
CA LYS A 138 -20.57 5.77 -3.38
C LYS A 138 -21.12 4.36 -3.17
N MET A 139 -20.34 3.52 -2.51
CA MET A 139 -20.74 2.17 -2.15
C MET A 139 -21.52 2.15 -0.83
#